data_22d5d7f5f2d803d703fe6025c36e5704
#
_entry.id   22d5d7f5f2d803d703fe6025c36e5704
#
_cell.length_a   1.000
_cell.length_b   1.000
_cell.length_c   1.000
_cell.angle_alpha   90.00
_cell.angle_beta   90.00
_cell.angle_gamma   90.00
#
_symmetry.space_group_name_H-M   'P 1'
#
loop_
_entity.id
_entity.type
_entity.pdbx_description
1 polymer ?
#
loop_
_entity_poly.entity_id
_entity_poly.type
_entity_poly.pdbx_seq_one_letter_code
_entity_poly.pdbx_strand_id
1 'polypeptide(L)'
;MTKQIATYRAATVAVASLLLLTAGCRGKHSEEVKNEEPSAPAAILMSQVKMTDPDGAAQLIQGFYPPETGANWRWTAGKFAVVLKAPLGSAERGGTLSFSFSLPEPVVQKLGPMALTAVVGAKKLGTETYKAAGSYTFTAEVPAELLSKGSVTVDFVLDKSLAPGTVEKRELGLIATSVGLEAR
;
A
#
# COMPACT_ATOMS: atom_id res chain seq x y z
N MET A 1 -5.39 -58.53 -5.47
CA MET A 1 -5.19 -59.06 -4.12
C MET A 1 -5.61 -58.00 -3.11
N THR A 2 -6.82 -58.11 -2.65
CA THR A 2 -7.33 -58.50 -1.35
C THR A 2 -7.36 -57.33 -0.39
N LYS A 3 -8.51 -56.66 -0.28
CA LYS A 3 -9.53 -56.65 0.80
C LYS A 3 -8.93 -56.46 2.23
N GLN A 4 -9.39 -55.45 2.97
CA GLN A 4 -10.25 -55.70 4.11
C GLN A 4 -10.98 -54.38 4.54
N ILE A 5 -12.28 -54.57 4.68
CA ILE A 5 -13.28 -53.67 5.26
C ILE A 5 -13.41 -54.07 6.75
N ALA A 6 -13.51 -53.14 7.66
CA ALA A 6 -14.00 -53.42 8.99
C ALA A 6 -14.97 -52.34 9.48
N THR A 7 -16.22 -52.69 9.45
CA THR A 7 -17.39 -52.06 10.10
C THR A 7 -17.46 -52.50 11.59
N TYR A 8 -17.74 -51.54 12.51
CA TYR A 8 -18.34 -51.84 13.83
C TYR A 8 -19.37 -50.78 14.20
N ARG A 9 -20.47 -51.13 14.31
CA ARG A 9 -21.78 -51.36 14.93
C ARG A 9 -21.99 -50.53 16.21
N ALA A 10 -23.19 -49.98 16.22
CA ALA A 10 -23.93 -49.25 17.21
C ALA A 10 -24.07 -50.00 18.58
N ALA A 11 -24.19 -49.20 19.61
CA ALA A 11 -24.91 -49.62 20.85
C ALA A 11 -25.62 -48.42 21.47
N THR A 12 -26.93 -48.48 21.37
CA THR A 12 -27.93 -47.67 22.09
C THR A 12 -28.00 -48.11 23.53
N VAL A 13 -27.98 -47.16 24.48
CA VAL A 13 -28.57 -47.39 25.82
C VAL A 13 -29.32 -46.13 26.25
N ALA A 14 -30.60 -46.30 26.43
CA ALA A 14 -31.54 -45.38 27.04
C ALA A 14 -31.71 -45.71 28.52
N VAL A 15 -31.66 -44.76 29.43
CA VAL A 15 -32.32 -44.81 30.73
C VAL A 15 -32.67 -43.40 31.22
N ALA A 16 -33.93 -43.14 31.26
CA ALA A 16 -34.88 -42.60 32.20
C ALA A 16 -34.45 -41.53 33.24
N SER A 17 -35.16 -40.42 33.18
CA SER A 17 -35.86 -39.61 34.21
C SER A 17 -35.26 -39.48 35.61
N LEU A 18 -34.99 -38.21 36.00
CA LEU A 18 -35.43 -37.71 37.33
C LEU A 18 -35.59 -36.17 37.31
N LEU A 19 -36.82 -35.72 37.51
CA LEU A 19 -37.17 -34.33 37.82
C LEU A 19 -36.65 -33.93 39.19
N LEU A 20 -35.95 -32.82 39.30
CA LEU A 20 -35.81 -32.06 40.56
C LEU A 20 -35.87 -30.57 40.24
N LEU A 21 -37.03 -29.99 40.63
CA LEU A 21 -37.23 -28.54 40.73
C LEU A 21 -36.36 -28.01 41.87
N THR A 22 -35.49 -27.06 41.59
CA THR A 22 -35.00 -26.11 42.59
C THR A 22 -34.99 -24.72 42.03
N ALA A 23 -35.57 -23.86 42.81
CA ALA A 23 -35.82 -22.44 42.59
C ALA A 23 -34.54 -21.62 42.43
N GLY A 24 -34.62 -20.61 41.57
CA GLY A 24 -34.13 -19.26 41.76
C GLY A 24 -32.65 -19.04 42.04
N CYS A 25 -31.91 -18.68 41.02
CA CYS A 25 -30.83 -17.68 41.16
C CYS A 25 -30.92 -16.70 40.02
N ARG A 26 -31.27 -15.48 40.37
CA ARG A 26 -31.30 -14.27 39.58
C ARG A 26 -29.84 -13.93 39.16
N GLY A 27 -29.39 -14.50 38.07
CA GLY A 27 -28.09 -14.18 37.49
C GLY A 27 -28.13 -12.77 36.95
N LYS A 28 -27.36 -11.88 37.57
CA LYS A 28 -27.02 -10.58 36.99
C LYS A 28 -26.44 -10.81 35.58
N HIS A 29 -27.13 -10.26 34.59
CA HIS A 29 -26.49 -9.99 33.28
C HIS A 29 -25.29 -9.05 33.56
N SER A 30 -24.11 -9.60 33.61
CA SER A 30 -22.92 -8.82 33.37
C SER A 30 -22.96 -8.49 31.86
N GLU A 31 -23.36 -7.30 31.53
CA GLU A 31 -23.04 -6.72 30.22
C GLU A 31 -21.51 -6.74 30.14
N GLU A 32 -21.01 -7.64 29.32
CA GLU A 32 -19.63 -7.64 28.86
C GLU A 32 -19.46 -6.36 28.06
N VAL A 33 -19.00 -5.31 28.74
CA VAL A 33 -18.54 -4.07 28.08
C VAL A 33 -17.40 -4.49 27.18
N LYS A 34 -17.73 -4.72 25.90
CA LYS A 34 -16.76 -4.82 24.84
C LYS A 34 -16.01 -3.49 24.88
N ASN A 35 -14.84 -3.49 25.49
CA ASN A 35 -13.87 -2.43 25.29
C ASN A 35 -13.52 -2.47 23.79
N GLU A 36 -14.26 -1.69 23.00
CA GLU A 36 -13.77 -1.29 21.69
C GLU A 36 -12.51 -0.44 21.96
N GLU A 37 -11.35 -1.05 21.74
CA GLU A 37 -10.12 -0.28 21.62
C GLU A 37 -10.42 0.86 20.67
N PRO A 38 -10.08 2.12 21.03
CA PRO A 38 -10.28 3.24 20.12
C PRO A 38 -9.52 2.92 18.84
N SER A 39 -10.27 2.61 17.78
CA SER A 39 -9.68 2.43 16.45
C SER A 39 -8.92 3.70 16.14
N ALA A 40 -7.63 3.58 15.86
CA ALA A 40 -6.83 4.71 15.44
C ALA A 40 -7.59 5.47 14.34
N PRO A 41 -7.66 6.81 14.39
CA PRO A 41 -8.39 7.57 13.39
C PRO A 41 -7.92 7.14 12.01
N ALA A 42 -8.87 6.77 11.15
CA ALA A 42 -8.57 6.36 9.78
C ALA A 42 -7.73 7.47 9.13
N ALA A 43 -6.54 7.14 8.68
CA ALA A 43 -5.63 8.10 8.05
C ALA A 43 -6.37 8.78 6.90
N ILE A 44 -6.44 10.11 6.93
CA ILE A 44 -7.10 10.90 5.87
C ILE A 44 -6.20 10.81 4.64
N LEU A 45 -6.67 10.09 3.62
CA LEU A 45 -5.94 10.01 2.35
C LEU A 45 -5.96 11.37 1.65
N MET A 46 -4.80 11.76 1.14
CA MET A 46 -4.58 12.98 0.35
C MET A 46 -4.41 12.62 -1.13
N SER A 47 -4.85 13.50 -2.02
CA SER A 47 -4.59 13.38 -3.45
C SER A 47 -3.20 13.89 -3.85
N GLN A 48 -2.52 14.61 -2.95
CA GLN A 48 -1.15 15.08 -3.12
C GLN A 48 -0.35 14.81 -1.86
N VAL A 49 0.82 14.18 -2.00
CA VAL A 49 1.74 13.81 -0.91
C VAL A 49 3.10 14.44 -1.18
N LYS A 50 3.56 15.26 -0.24
CA LYS A 50 4.96 15.70 -0.17
C LYS A 50 5.75 14.70 0.67
N MET A 51 6.99 14.43 0.29
CA MET A 51 7.78 13.34 0.88
C MET A 51 8.11 13.51 2.37
N THR A 52 7.99 14.71 2.91
CA THR A 52 8.23 15.02 4.33
C THR A 52 6.98 15.38 5.10
N ASP A 53 5.81 15.34 4.45
CA ASP A 53 4.55 15.56 5.12
C ASP A 53 4.24 14.36 6.03
N PRO A 54 4.15 14.57 7.37
CA PRO A 54 3.86 13.48 8.30
C PRO A 54 2.48 12.86 8.06
N ASP A 55 1.49 13.65 7.63
CA ASP A 55 0.14 13.17 7.38
C ASP A 55 0.09 12.27 6.13
N GLY A 56 0.98 12.51 5.15
CA GLY A 56 1.11 11.70 3.94
C GLY A 56 2.01 10.48 4.09
N ALA A 57 2.74 10.36 5.19
CA ALA A 57 3.76 9.31 5.35
C ALA A 57 3.16 7.89 5.25
N ALA A 58 1.96 7.67 5.79
CA ALA A 58 1.26 6.39 5.72
C ALA A 58 0.81 5.99 4.30
N GLN A 59 0.78 6.94 3.37
CA GLN A 59 0.43 6.71 1.96
C GLN A 59 1.62 6.21 1.14
N LEU A 60 2.85 6.38 1.63
CA LEU A 60 4.08 5.88 1.01
C LEU A 60 4.29 4.43 1.43
N ILE A 61 3.56 3.51 0.80
CA ILE A 61 3.36 2.14 1.28
C ILE A 61 4.51 1.18 1.01
N GLN A 62 5.39 1.49 0.05
CA GLN A 62 6.52 0.63 -0.32
C GLN A 62 7.66 1.45 -0.93
N GLY A 63 8.90 1.06 -0.64
CA GLY A 63 10.09 1.49 -1.37
C GLY A 63 10.51 2.94 -1.19
N PHE A 64 9.92 3.67 -0.24
CA PHE A 64 10.38 4.99 0.18
C PHE A 64 11.16 4.84 1.48
N TYR A 65 12.36 5.35 1.51
CA TYR A 65 13.15 5.37 2.74
C TYR A 65 12.76 6.55 3.64
N PRO A 66 13.03 6.49 4.94
CA PRO A 66 12.84 7.65 5.83
C PRO A 66 13.57 8.89 5.30
N PRO A 67 13.03 10.10 5.50
CA PRO A 67 13.73 11.32 5.11
C PRO A 67 15.04 11.46 5.89
N GLU A 68 16.07 11.95 5.25
CA GLU A 68 17.31 12.29 5.94
C GLU A 68 17.12 13.59 6.73
N THR A 69 17.94 13.79 7.77
CA THR A 69 17.82 14.97 8.67
C THR A 69 17.90 16.27 7.88
N GLY A 70 16.85 17.10 7.98
CA GLY A 70 16.76 18.37 7.27
C GLY A 70 16.44 18.27 5.79
N ALA A 71 16.22 17.07 5.25
CA ALA A 71 15.83 16.89 3.85
C ALA A 71 14.32 17.09 3.66
N ASN A 72 13.93 17.63 2.51
CA ASN A 72 12.53 17.73 2.07
C ASN A 72 12.18 16.68 1.00
N TRP A 73 12.92 15.60 0.96
CA TRP A 73 12.85 14.52 -0.02
C TRP A 73 13.13 13.15 0.62
N ARG A 74 12.88 12.09 -0.13
CA ARG A 74 13.21 10.71 0.26
C ARG A 74 13.91 9.98 -0.88
N TRP A 75 14.86 9.13 -0.54
CA TRP A 75 15.32 8.11 -1.46
C TRP A 75 14.23 7.08 -1.74
N THR A 76 14.23 6.53 -2.94
CA THR A 76 13.41 5.36 -3.28
C THR A 76 14.28 4.13 -3.54
N ALA A 77 13.69 2.95 -3.39
CA ALA A 77 14.21 1.72 -4.00
C ALA A 77 13.91 1.71 -5.51
N GLY A 78 14.31 0.66 -6.22
CA GLY A 78 13.98 0.48 -7.65
C GLY A 78 12.49 0.24 -7.91
N LYS A 79 11.74 -0.21 -6.88
CA LYS A 79 10.27 -0.33 -6.90
C LYS A 79 9.70 0.35 -5.68
N PHE A 80 8.71 1.20 -5.90
CA PHE A 80 8.06 1.95 -4.82
C PHE A 80 6.59 2.22 -5.16
N ALA A 81 5.75 2.39 -4.14
CA ALA A 81 4.31 2.52 -4.32
C ALA A 81 3.69 3.54 -3.36
N VAL A 82 2.67 4.24 -3.84
CA VAL A 82 1.91 5.23 -3.08
C VAL A 82 0.42 5.00 -3.24
N VAL A 83 -0.35 5.25 -2.18
CA VAL A 83 -1.81 5.34 -2.25
C VAL A 83 -2.22 6.80 -2.31
N LEU A 84 -3.02 7.17 -3.31
CA LEU A 84 -3.55 8.52 -3.47
C LEU A 84 -5.07 8.52 -3.39
N LYS A 85 -5.64 9.55 -2.77
CA LYS A 85 -7.08 9.80 -2.83
C LYS A 85 -7.44 10.22 -4.25
N ALA A 86 -8.51 9.63 -4.79
CA ALA A 86 -9.07 10.09 -6.04
C ALA A 86 -9.73 11.47 -5.85
N PRO A 87 -9.34 12.50 -6.61
CA PRO A 87 -9.96 13.82 -6.54
C PRO A 87 -11.43 13.79 -6.93
N LEU A 88 -12.19 14.78 -6.46
CA LEU A 88 -13.60 14.92 -6.83
C LEU A 88 -13.75 15.06 -8.36
N GLY A 89 -14.69 14.32 -8.95
CA GLY A 89 -14.96 14.32 -10.39
C GLY A 89 -13.98 13.49 -11.22
N SER A 90 -12.96 12.88 -10.61
CA SER A 90 -12.01 12.04 -11.36
C SER A 90 -12.58 10.66 -11.73
N ALA A 91 -13.63 10.20 -11.04
CA ALA A 91 -14.34 8.96 -11.40
C ALA A 91 -15.08 9.06 -12.75
N GLU A 92 -15.40 10.27 -13.20
CA GLU A 92 -16.09 10.52 -14.47
C GLU A 92 -15.11 10.95 -15.58
N ARG A 93 -14.11 11.75 -15.24
CA ARG A 93 -13.22 12.38 -16.23
C ARG A 93 -11.82 11.82 -16.29
N GLY A 94 -11.46 10.95 -15.33
CA GLY A 94 -10.09 10.53 -15.12
C GLY A 94 -9.27 11.57 -14.37
N GLY A 95 -7.98 11.33 -14.28
CA GLY A 95 -7.05 12.23 -13.59
C GLY A 95 -5.70 12.32 -14.30
N THR A 96 -4.88 13.23 -13.81
CA THR A 96 -3.47 13.38 -14.19
C THR A 96 -2.61 13.07 -12.98
N LEU A 97 -1.80 12.03 -13.08
CA LEU A 97 -0.74 11.71 -12.13
C LEU A 97 0.46 12.59 -12.39
N SER A 98 1.03 13.18 -11.35
CA SER A 98 2.29 13.91 -11.38
C SER A 98 3.23 13.37 -10.31
N PHE A 99 4.49 13.11 -10.66
CA PHE A 99 5.51 12.65 -9.73
C PHE A 99 6.79 13.46 -9.94
N SER A 100 7.15 14.26 -8.94
CA SER A 100 8.34 15.11 -8.96
C SER A 100 9.50 14.45 -8.23
N PHE A 101 10.66 14.42 -8.88
CA PHE A 101 11.85 13.75 -8.37
C PHE A 101 13.14 14.33 -8.95
N SER A 102 14.26 13.91 -8.42
CA SER A 102 15.59 14.20 -8.96
C SER A 102 16.38 12.92 -9.20
N LEU A 103 17.16 12.91 -10.26
CA LEU A 103 18.19 11.91 -10.54
C LEU A 103 19.56 12.49 -10.16
N PRO A 104 20.18 11.98 -9.08
CA PRO A 104 21.51 12.44 -8.69
C PRO A 104 22.59 12.07 -9.70
N GLU A 105 23.56 12.94 -9.89
CA GLU A 105 24.70 12.74 -10.78
C GLU A 105 25.41 11.39 -10.56
N PRO A 106 25.74 10.97 -9.30
CA PRO A 106 26.41 9.69 -9.08
C PRO A 106 25.59 8.46 -9.52
N VAL A 107 24.25 8.57 -9.50
CA VAL A 107 23.35 7.49 -9.95
C VAL A 107 23.43 7.37 -11.47
N VAL A 108 23.30 8.51 -12.17
CA VAL A 108 23.35 8.54 -13.65
C VAL A 108 24.71 8.12 -14.17
N GLN A 109 25.80 8.55 -13.52
CA GLN A 109 27.17 8.13 -13.91
C GLN A 109 27.38 6.63 -13.82
N LYS A 110 26.79 5.96 -12.81
CA LYS A 110 26.93 4.51 -12.62
C LYS A 110 25.99 3.68 -13.47
N LEU A 111 24.74 4.14 -13.66
CA LEU A 111 23.68 3.34 -14.28
C LEU A 111 23.37 3.76 -15.72
N GLY A 112 23.80 4.96 -16.12
CA GLY A 112 23.40 5.57 -17.38
C GLY A 112 21.94 6.01 -17.38
N PRO A 113 21.30 6.12 -18.55
CA PRO A 113 19.88 6.47 -18.67
C PRO A 113 18.99 5.51 -17.88
N MET A 114 17.95 6.06 -17.22
CA MET A 114 17.00 5.30 -16.39
C MET A 114 15.57 5.49 -16.90
N ALA A 115 14.84 4.41 -16.99
CA ALA A 115 13.41 4.44 -17.32
C ALA A 115 12.56 4.27 -16.07
N LEU A 116 11.56 5.16 -15.92
CA LEU A 116 10.53 5.11 -14.89
C LEU A 116 9.20 4.71 -15.53
N THR A 117 8.57 3.68 -14.99
CA THR A 117 7.24 3.22 -15.39
C THR A 117 6.27 3.39 -14.23
N ALA A 118 5.08 3.97 -14.50
CA ALA A 118 3.97 4.01 -13.56
C ALA A 118 2.89 2.99 -13.95
N VAL A 119 2.36 2.28 -12.95
CA VAL A 119 1.36 1.21 -13.12
C VAL A 119 0.27 1.34 -12.06
N VAL A 120 -0.97 1.03 -12.41
CA VAL A 120 -2.09 0.86 -11.48
C VAL A 120 -2.69 -0.53 -11.68
N GLY A 121 -2.50 -1.41 -10.71
CA GLY A 121 -2.85 -2.82 -10.86
C GLY A 121 -2.11 -3.46 -12.04
N ALA A 122 -2.85 -3.91 -13.06
CA ALA A 122 -2.26 -4.45 -14.30
C ALA A 122 -2.10 -3.40 -15.42
N LYS A 123 -2.58 -2.16 -15.21
CA LYS A 123 -2.60 -1.11 -16.24
C LYS A 123 -1.34 -0.26 -16.16
N LYS A 124 -0.51 -0.33 -17.19
CA LYS A 124 0.60 0.62 -17.37
C LYS A 124 0.06 1.99 -17.79
N LEU A 125 0.40 3.03 -17.02
CA LEU A 125 0.02 4.41 -17.31
C LEU A 125 0.99 5.09 -18.27
N GLY A 126 2.30 4.84 -18.09
CA GLY A 126 3.33 5.43 -18.94
C GLY A 126 4.72 4.93 -18.58
N THR A 127 5.69 5.20 -19.46
CA THR A 127 7.12 4.97 -19.25
C THR A 127 7.88 6.14 -19.87
N GLU A 128 8.78 6.76 -19.10
CA GLU A 128 9.69 7.80 -19.57
C GLU A 128 11.14 7.46 -19.25
N THR A 129 12.06 7.86 -20.13
CA THR A 129 13.49 7.63 -19.96
C THR A 129 14.22 8.94 -19.76
N TYR A 130 14.98 9.04 -18.68
CA TYR A 130 15.77 10.20 -18.28
C TYR A 130 17.24 9.91 -18.52
N LYS A 131 17.90 10.78 -19.30
CA LYS A 131 19.26 10.55 -19.81
C LYS A 131 20.34 11.26 -19.02
N ALA A 132 19.98 12.26 -18.23
CA ALA A 132 20.92 13.09 -17.48
C ALA A 132 20.49 13.24 -16.01
N ALA A 133 21.41 13.69 -15.16
CA ALA A 133 21.09 14.13 -13.81
C ALA A 133 20.25 15.40 -13.85
N GLY A 134 19.37 15.59 -12.87
CA GLY A 134 18.51 16.75 -12.80
C GLY A 134 17.20 16.49 -12.09
N SER A 135 16.36 17.53 -12.02
CA SER A 135 15.01 17.45 -11.47
C SER A 135 14.00 17.29 -12.59
N TYR A 136 13.03 16.42 -12.37
CA TYR A 136 12.03 16.01 -13.35
C TYR A 136 10.65 15.94 -12.74
N THR A 137 9.64 16.01 -13.60
CA THR A 137 8.26 15.65 -13.26
C THR A 137 7.77 14.64 -14.30
N PHE A 138 7.51 13.42 -13.86
CA PHE A 138 6.80 12.42 -14.65
C PHE A 138 5.31 12.73 -14.61
N THR A 139 4.64 12.68 -15.75
CA THR A 139 3.18 12.84 -15.84
C THR A 139 2.55 11.69 -16.61
N ALA A 140 1.36 11.27 -16.16
CA ALA A 140 0.60 10.23 -16.86
C ALA A 140 -0.91 10.43 -16.66
N GLU A 141 -1.68 10.06 -17.67
CA GLU A 141 -3.13 10.03 -17.56
C GLU A 141 -3.58 8.80 -16.79
N VAL A 142 -4.50 8.99 -15.85
CA VAL A 142 -5.15 7.92 -15.09
C VAL A 142 -6.60 7.82 -15.54
N PRO A 143 -7.00 6.72 -16.18
CA PRO A 143 -8.37 6.50 -16.63
C PRO A 143 -9.39 6.55 -15.50
N ALA A 144 -10.60 7.04 -15.77
CA ALA A 144 -11.67 7.24 -14.80
C ALA A 144 -12.04 5.94 -14.07
N GLU A 145 -12.06 4.81 -14.78
CA GLU A 145 -12.39 3.50 -14.21
C GLU A 145 -11.45 3.07 -13.08
N LEU A 146 -10.19 3.54 -13.08
CA LEU A 146 -9.22 3.24 -12.02
C LEU A 146 -9.42 4.10 -10.77
N LEU A 147 -10.21 5.18 -10.86
CA LEU A 147 -10.44 6.17 -9.80
C LEU A 147 -11.81 6.04 -9.12
N SER A 148 -12.64 5.11 -9.61
CA SER A 148 -14.03 4.92 -9.13
C SER A 148 -14.15 4.47 -7.67
N LYS A 149 -13.09 3.89 -7.08
CA LYS A 149 -13.05 3.42 -5.70
C LYS A 149 -12.69 4.49 -4.67
N GLY A 150 -12.50 5.75 -5.08
CA GLY A 150 -12.15 6.86 -4.20
C GLY A 150 -10.67 6.93 -3.79
N SER A 151 -9.88 5.91 -4.12
CA SER A 151 -8.42 5.88 -3.95
C SER A 151 -7.78 4.98 -5.00
N VAL A 152 -6.49 5.20 -5.25
CA VAL A 152 -5.70 4.44 -6.22
C VAL A 152 -4.31 4.18 -5.67
N THR A 153 -3.83 2.94 -5.83
CA THR A 153 -2.43 2.61 -5.59
C THR A 153 -1.67 2.75 -6.91
N VAL A 154 -0.63 3.55 -6.90
CA VAL A 154 0.28 3.72 -8.02
C VAL A 154 1.61 3.06 -7.68
N ASP A 155 1.99 2.08 -8.49
CA ASP A 155 3.28 1.44 -8.44
C ASP A 155 4.23 2.10 -9.44
N PHE A 156 5.42 2.43 -8.98
CA PHE A 156 6.50 2.94 -9.80
C PHE A 156 7.63 1.91 -9.89
N VAL A 157 8.14 1.72 -11.09
CA VAL A 157 9.21 0.77 -11.36
C VAL A 157 10.31 1.44 -12.16
N LEU A 158 11.51 1.45 -11.63
CA LEU A 158 12.73 1.81 -12.35
C LEU A 158 13.30 0.57 -13.05
N ASP A 159 13.82 0.72 -14.24
CA ASP A 159 14.52 -0.35 -14.97
C ASP A 159 15.87 -0.69 -14.32
N LYS A 160 16.44 0.24 -13.53
CA LYS A 160 17.73 0.12 -12.84
C LYS A 160 17.70 0.83 -11.50
N SER A 161 18.52 0.35 -10.57
CA SER A 161 18.78 0.96 -9.26
C SER A 161 20.20 0.62 -8.81
N LEU A 162 20.77 1.41 -7.92
CA LEU A 162 22.05 1.10 -7.29
C LEU A 162 21.83 0.00 -6.25
N ALA A 163 22.50 -1.13 -6.44
CA ALA A 163 22.45 -2.21 -5.45
C ALA A 163 23.12 -1.79 -4.13
N PRO A 164 22.70 -2.38 -2.99
CA PRO A 164 23.39 -2.20 -1.72
C PRO A 164 24.89 -2.50 -1.81
N GLY A 165 25.68 -1.63 -1.20
CA GLY A 165 27.14 -1.74 -1.17
C GLY A 165 27.71 -1.95 0.23
N THR A 166 29.00 -1.74 0.38
CA THR A 166 29.68 -1.86 1.68
C THR A 166 29.37 -0.72 2.63
N VAL A 167 29.17 0.48 2.14
CA VAL A 167 28.87 1.71 2.91
C VAL A 167 27.37 1.96 2.91
N GLU A 168 26.76 2.13 1.75
CA GLU A 168 25.31 2.30 1.62
C GLU A 168 24.65 0.92 1.54
N LYS A 169 23.80 0.62 2.53
CA LYS A 169 23.13 -0.67 2.66
C LYS A 169 21.75 -0.71 1.99
N ARG A 170 21.25 0.44 1.56
CA ARG A 170 19.96 0.55 0.87
C ARG A 170 20.17 0.36 -0.64
N GLU A 171 19.17 -0.19 -1.28
CA GLU A 171 19.00 -0.06 -2.73
C GLU A 171 18.60 1.40 -3.03
N LEU A 172 19.26 2.08 -3.94
CA LEU A 172 18.96 3.47 -4.26
C LEU A 172 18.50 3.64 -5.71
N GLY A 173 17.27 4.14 -5.86
CA GLY A 173 16.67 4.52 -7.13
C GLY A 173 16.86 6.01 -7.44
N LEU A 174 15.87 6.81 -7.10
CA LEU A 174 15.84 8.26 -7.30
C LEU A 174 15.47 9.00 -6.00
N ILE A 175 15.53 10.31 -6.03
CA ILE A 175 15.16 11.19 -4.92
C ILE A 175 13.76 11.76 -5.21
N ALA A 176 12.76 11.27 -4.51
CA ALA A 176 11.37 11.72 -4.60
C ALA A 176 11.13 13.00 -3.78
N THR A 177 10.33 13.94 -4.30
CA THR A 177 9.94 15.18 -3.62
C THR A 177 8.43 15.27 -3.39
N SER A 178 7.62 14.90 -4.39
CA SER A 178 6.16 14.88 -4.25
C SER A 178 5.51 13.96 -5.28
N VAL A 179 4.32 13.50 -4.97
CA VAL A 179 3.45 12.79 -5.90
C VAL A 179 2.03 13.31 -5.74
N GLY A 180 1.32 13.48 -6.83
CA GLY A 180 -0.04 14.02 -6.82
C GLY A 180 -0.92 13.44 -7.92
N LEU A 181 -2.22 13.51 -7.67
CA LEU A 181 -3.28 13.15 -8.60
C LEU A 181 -4.29 14.29 -8.64
N GLU A 182 -4.54 14.83 -9.82
CA GLU A 182 -5.49 15.91 -10.07
C GLU A 182 -6.60 15.41 -11.01
N ALA A 183 -7.84 15.90 -10.81
CA ALA A 183 -8.94 15.58 -11.73
C ALA A 183 -8.75 16.32 -13.07
N ARG A 184 -9.14 15.68 -14.15
CA ARG A 184 -9.18 16.27 -15.48
C ARG A 184 -10.50 16.97 -15.76
#